data_3d4b634880de2db4fd448d492ef63ea6
#
_entry.id   3d4b634880de2db4fd448d492ef63ea6
#
_cell.length_a   1.000
_cell.length_b   1.000
_cell.length_c   1.000
_cell.angle_alpha   90.00
_cell.angle_beta   90.00
_cell.angle_gamma   90.00
#
_symmetry.space_group_name_H-M   'P 1'
#
loop_
_entity.id
_entity.type
_entity.pdbx_description
1 polymer ?
#
loop_
_entity_poly.entity_id
_entity_poly.type
_entity_poly.pdbx_seq_one_letter_code
_entity_poly.pdbx_strand_id
1 'polypeptide(L)'
;YKRLQGFNVLNPMGYDAYGLPAEQYAIQTGQHPAITTVNNINRYREQLDKIGFSFDWNREVRTCEPGYYHWTQWAFQQMFNSYYCNDTQQARPISELTEAFARYGNEGLNAACSEELSFTAEEWNAKSEKEQQEILMNYRIAYLGETMVNWCPQLGTVLANDEVVDGVSERG
;
A
#
# COMPACT_ATOMS: atom_id res chain seq x y z
N TYR A 1 -29.10 -11.46 14.39
CA TYR A 1 -29.16 -12.53 15.39
C TYR A 1 -28.58 -12.08 16.73
N LYS A 2 -27.30 -11.72 16.80
CA LYS A 2 -26.63 -11.32 18.06
C LYS A 2 -27.23 -10.07 18.71
N ARG A 3 -27.65 -9.09 17.92
CA ARG A 3 -28.34 -7.89 18.41
C ARG A 3 -29.66 -8.24 19.10
N LEU A 4 -30.44 -9.17 18.55
CA LEU A 4 -31.68 -9.67 19.16
C LEU A 4 -31.44 -10.43 20.47
N GLN A 5 -30.25 -10.92 20.72
CA GLN A 5 -29.82 -11.54 21.97
C GLN A 5 -29.26 -10.55 23.00
N GLY A 6 -29.31 -9.25 22.73
CA GLY A 6 -28.82 -8.21 23.62
C GLY A 6 -27.32 -7.89 23.51
N PHE A 7 -26.61 -8.45 22.52
CA PHE A 7 -25.22 -8.11 22.30
C PHE A 7 -25.08 -6.74 21.65
N ASN A 8 -24.04 -5.99 22.03
CA ASN A 8 -23.60 -4.81 21.30
C ASN A 8 -22.88 -5.25 20.03
N VAL A 9 -23.47 -4.93 18.88
CA VAL A 9 -22.97 -5.41 17.56
C VAL A 9 -22.41 -4.23 16.78
N LEU A 10 -21.11 -4.28 16.50
CA LEU A 10 -20.44 -3.38 15.57
C LEU A 10 -20.57 -3.98 14.15
N ASN A 11 -21.31 -3.31 13.28
CA ASN A 11 -21.50 -3.71 11.89
C ASN A 11 -21.31 -2.50 10.95
N PRO A 12 -20.06 -2.02 10.78
CA PRO A 12 -19.76 -0.88 9.93
C PRO A 12 -19.82 -1.30 8.45
N MET A 13 -19.86 -0.29 7.56
CA MET A 13 -19.70 -0.42 6.12
C MET A 13 -18.44 0.31 5.66
N GLY A 14 -17.67 -0.30 4.74
CA GLY A 14 -16.52 0.33 4.10
C GLY A 14 -16.64 0.29 2.59
N TYR A 15 -16.16 1.37 1.95
CA TYR A 15 -16.09 1.49 0.50
C TYR A 15 -14.62 1.55 0.08
N ASP A 16 -14.19 0.56 -0.71
CA ASP A 16 -12.93 0.63 -1.43
C ASP A 16 -13.14 1.56 -2.63
N ALA A 17 -12.64 2.77 -2.48
CA ALA A 17 -13.04 3.90 -3.32
C ALA A 17 -11.91 4.38 -4.26
N TYR A 18 -10.92 3.55 -4.51
CA TYR A 18 -9.90 3.72 -5.54
C TYR A 18 -10.11 2.66 -6.63
N GLY A 19 -9.64 2.95 -7.82
CA GLY A 19 -9.49 1.93 -8.83
C GLY A 19 -9.84 2.33 -10.24
N LEU A 20 -9.45 1.46 -11.16
CA LEU A 20 -9.58 1.59 -12.61
C LEU A 20 -11.02 1.90 -13.10
N PRO A 21 -12.10 1.34 -12.55
CA PRO A 21 -13.45 1.65 -13.04
C PRO A 21 -13.82 3.13 -12.97
N ALA A 22 -13.50 3.79 -11.85
CA ALA A 22 -13.77 5.22 -11.70
C ALA A 22 -12.86 6.08 -12.59
N GLU A 23 -11.62 5.67 -12.76
CA GLU A 23 -10.64 6.36 -13.62
C GLU A 23 -11.02 6.25 -15.09
N GLN A 24 -11.38 5.07 -15.58
CA GLN A 24 -11.82 4.85 -16.96
C GLN A 24 -13.13 5.61 -17.25
N TYR A 25 -14.06 5.62 -16.32
CA TYR A 25 -15.28 6.42 -16.45
C TYR A 25 -14.98 7.92 -16.52
N ALA A 26 -14.01 8.40 -15.76
CA ALA A 26 -13.56 9.79 -15.82
C ALA A 26 -12.97 10.16 -17.20
N ILE A 27 -12.15 9.27 -17.78
CA ILE A 27 -11.58 9.44 -19.12
C ILE A 27 -12.69 9.50 -20.17
N GLN A 28 -13.68 8.61 -20.09
CA GLN A 28 -14.78 8.53 -21.07
C GLN A 28 -15.75 9.71 -20.99
N THR A 29 -16.01 10.23 -19.79
CA THR A 29 -17.08 11.20 -19.57
C THR A 29 -16.57 12.60 -19.25
N GLY A 30 -15.29 12.77 -18.95
CA GLY A 30 -14.72 14.01 -18.43
C GLY A 30 -15.15 14.36 -16.99
N GLN A 31 -15.85 13.44 -16.29
CA GLN A 31 -16.29 13.65 -14.91
C GLN A 31 -15.20 13.25 -13.92
N HIS A 32 -14.89 14.12 -12.97
CA HIS A 32 -13.89 13.84 -11.94
C HIS A 32 -14.25 12.60 -11.12
N PRO A 33 -13.32 11.66 -10.86
CA PRO A 33 -13.59 10.39 -10.15
C PRO A 33 -14.25 10.58 -8.79
N ALA A 34 -13.91 11.62 -8.04
CA ALA A 34 -14.51 11.91 -6.73
C ALA A 34 -16.02 12.11 -6.80
N ILE A 35 -16.53 12.74 -7.87
CA ILE A 35 -17.98 12.98 -8.04
C ILE A 35 -18.68 11.65 -8.29
N THR A 36 -18.15 10.86 -9.23
CA THR A 36 -18.68 9.53 -9.56
C THR A 36 -18.67 8.60 -8.33
N THR A 37 -17.58 8.60 -7.59
CA THR A 37 -17.42 7.78 -6.38
C THR A 37 -18.47 8.13 -5.32
N VAL A 38 -18.68 9.41 -5.02
CA VAL A 38 -19.71 9.84 -4.05
C VAL A 38 -21.12 9.45 -4.51
N ASN A 39 -21.44 9.65 -5.79
CA ASN A 39 -22.73 9.27 -6.35
C ASN A 39 -22.97 7.75 -6.24
N ASN A 40 -21.96 6.95 -6.53
CA ASN A 40 -22.04 5.49 -6.42
C ASN A 40 -22.18 5.04 -4.97
N ILE A 41 -21.44 5.62 -4.03
CA ILE A 41 -21.57 5.33 -2.59
C ILE A 41 -23.00 5.59 -2.13
N ASN A 42 -23.58 6.75 -2.47
CA ASN A 42 -24.96 7.07 -2.12
C ASN A 42 -25.94 6.05 -2.72
N ARG A 43 -25.70 5.61 -3.95
CA ARG A 43 -26.52 4.59 -4.61
C ARG A 43 -26.41 3.23 -3.95
N TYR A 44 -25.22 2.79 -3.61
CA TYR A 44 -25.00 1.53 -2.87
C TYR A 44 -25.71 1.57 -1.52
N ARG A 45 -25.59 2.66 -0.78
CA ARG A 45 -26.25 2.83 0.51
C ARG A 45 -27.78 2.67 0.38
N GLU A 46 -28.42 3.35 -0.59
CA GLU A 46 -29.84 3.20 -0.86
C GLU A 46 -30.23 1.73 -1.18
N GLN A 47 -29.40 1.03 -1.95
CA GLN A 47 -29.67 -0.36 -2.34
C GLN A 47 -29.54 -1.30 -1.15
N LEU A 48 -28.50 -1.14 -0.33
CA LEU A 48 -28.26 -1.95 0.86
C LEU A 48 -29.35 -1.72 1.93
N ASP A 49 -29.86 -0.50 2.09
CA ASP A 49 -30.99 -0.19 2.95
C ASP A 49 -32.28 -0.89 2.47
N LYS A 50 -32.53 -0.91 1.15
CA LYS A 50 -33.70 -1.62 0.57
C LYS A 50 -33.66 -3.14 0.75
N ILE A 51 -32.47 -3.74 0.77
CA ILE A 51 -32.27 -5.16 1.06
C ILE A 51 -32.45 -5.46 2.56
N GLY A 52 -32.37 -4.43 3.42
CA GLY A 52 -32.58 -4.56 4.86
C GLY A 52 -31.32 -4.89 5.65
N PHE A 53 -30.14 -4.57 5.14
CA PHE A 53 -28.91 -4.69 5.92
C PHE A 53 -28.88 -3.69 7.07
N SER A 54 -28.45 -4.14 8.25
CA SER A 54 -28.40 -3.30 9.46
C SER A 54 -26.98 -2.76 9.71
N PHE A 55 -26.46 -1.99 8.76
CA PHE A 55 -25.18 -1.33 8.91
C PHE A 55 -25.26 -0.11 9.86
N ASP A 56 -24.17 0.14 10.55
CA ASP A 56 -23.98 1.37 11.32
C ASP A 56 -23.36 2.45 10.41
N TRP A 57 -24.21 3.20 9.71
CA TRP A 57 -23.81 4.23 8.78
C TRP A 57 -23.01 5.38 9.42
N ASN A 58 -23.08 5.54 10.74
CA ASN A 58 -22.26 6.55 11.45
C ASN A 58 -20.78 6.13 11.53
N ARG A 59 -20.51 4.86 11.23
CA ARG A 59 -19.16 4.29 11.20
C ARG A 59 -18.75 3.81 9.81
N GLU A 60 -19.38 4.38 8.79
CA GLU A 60 -18.91 4.09 7.43
C GLU A 60 -17.53 4.70 7.21
N VAL A 61 -16.70 4.01 6.41
CA VAL A 61 -15.38 4.46 6.01
C VAL A 61 -15.24 4.46 4.49
N ARG A 62 -14.43 5.38 3.97
CA ARG A 62 -14.12 5.49 2.54
C ARG A 62 -12.60 5.56 2.39
N THR A 63 -12.02 4.62 1.68
CA THR A 63 -10.57 4.50 1.57
C THR A 63 -9.91 5.69 0.88
N CYS A 64 -10.66 6.44 0.06
CA CYS A 64 -10.20 7.66 -0.62
C CYS A 64 -10.19 8.93 0.25
N GLU A 65 -10.70 8.87 1.48
CA GLU A 65 -10.71 10.04 2.36
C GLU A 65 -9.37 10.21 3.10
N PRO A 66 -8.85 11.45 3.21
CA PRO A 66 -7.60 11.71 3.93
C PRO A 66 -7.60 11.19 5.37
N GLY A 67 -8.74 11.27 6.05
CA GLY A 67 -8.93 10.74 7.40
C GLY A 67 -8.73 9.22 7.51
N TYR A 68 -8.88 8.50 6.40
CA TYR A 68 -8.61 7.07 6.31
C TYR A 68 -7.19 6.79 5.81
N TYR A 69 -6.82 7.27 4.62
CA TYR A 69 -5.58 6.83 3.98
C TYR A 69 -4.29 7.35 4.66
N HIS A 70 -4.35 8.39 5.50
CA HIS A 70 -3.17 8.81 6.25
C HIS A 70 -2.61 7.69 7.16
N TRP A 71 -3.45 6.76 7.62
CA TRP A 71 -3.01 5.60 8.38
C TRP A 71 -2.26 4.59 7.51
N THR A 72 -2.67 4.42 6.26
CA THR A 72 -1.94 3.64 5.26
C THR A 72 -0.57 4.26 4.97
N GLN A 73 -0.51 5.58 4.83
CA GLN A 73 0.74 6.31 4.66
C GLN A 73 1.65 6.19 5.89
N TRP A 74 1.07 6.28 7.09
CA TRP A 74 1.81 6.07 8.33
C TRP A 74 2.39 4.66 8.41
N ALA A 75 1.61 3.63 8.11
CA ALA A 75 2.08 2.24 8.10
C ALA A 75 3.22 2.04 7.08
N PHE A 76 3.09 2.63 5.89
CA PHE A 76 4.17 2.65 4.89
C PHE A 76 5.45 3.29 5.45
N GLN A 77 5.34 4.43 6.13
CA GLN A 77 6.49 5.10 6.74
C GLN A 77 7.18 4.23 7.80
N GLN A 78 6.40 3.46 8.59
CA GLN A 78 6.99 2.52 9.56
C GLN A 78 7.81 1.43 8.84
N MET A 79 7.28 0.85 7.76
CA MET A 79 8.00 -0.13 6.95
C MET A 79 9.22 0.47 6.24
N PHE A 80 9.10 1.67 5.69
CA PHE A 80 10.19 2.39 5.03
C PHE A 80 11.33 2.74 6.00
N ASN A 81 11.01 3.07 7.24
CA ASN A 81 12.01 3.41 8.27
C ASN A 81 12.50 2.18 9.05
N SER A 82 12.23 0.98 8.56
CA SER A 82 12.62 -0.26 9.20
C SER A 82 13.35 -1.20 8.23
N TYR A 83 14.20 -2.05 8.81
CA TYR A 83 14.79 -3.20 8.15
C TYR A 83 14.36 -4.50 8.85
N TYR A 84 14.48 -5.64 8.19
CA TYR A 84 14.22 -6.94 8.80
C TYR A 84 15.52 -7.59 9.28
N CYS A 85 15.63 -7.81 10.58
CA CYS A 85 16.76 -8.51 11.21
C CYS A 85 16.48 -10.02 11.24
N ASN A 86 17.30 -10.80 10.52
CA ASN A 86 17.13 -12.25 10.45
C ASN A 86 17.47 -12.95 11.77
N ASP A 87 18.39 -12.41 12.59
CA ASP A 87 18.76 -13.00 13.88
C ASP A 87 17.62 -12.92 14.89
N THR A 88 16.93 -11.79 14.95
CA THR A 88 15.81 -11.57 15.87
C THR A 88 14.46 -11.91 15.25
N GLN A 89 14.40 -12.11 13.94
CA GLN A 89 13.18 -12.30 13.14
C GLN A 89 12.15 -11.19 13.37
N GLN A 90 12.62 -9.95 13.43
CA GLN A 90 11.80 -8.76 13.71
C GLN A 90 12.20 -7.57 12.84
N ALA A 91 11.23 -6.67 12.60
CA ALA A 91 11.51 -5.35 12.06
C ALA A 91 12.23 -4.51 13.12
N ARG A 92 13.27 -3.78 12.70
CA ARG A 92 14.05 -2.87 13.54
C ARG A 92 14.26 -1.53 12.83
N PRO A 93 14.50 -0.44 13.58
CA PRO A 93 14.71 0.87 12.98
C PRO A 93 15.91 0.90 12.03
N ILE A 94 15.76 1.50 10.85
CA ILE A 94 16.83 1.61 9.84
C ILE A 94 18.04 2.40 10.36
N SER A 95 17.88 3.26 11.36
CA SER A 95 18.95 4.01 12.00
C SER A 95 20.00 3.10 12.65
N GLU A 96 19.61 1.91 13.14
CA GLU A 96 20.54 0.94 13.70
C GLU A 96 21.53 0.42 12.64
N LEU A 97 21.06 0.24 11.38
CA LEU A 97 21.96 -0.11 10.27
C LEU A 97 22.90 1.04 9.94
N THR A 98 22.40 2.26 9.91
CA THR A 98 23.22 3.44 9.65
C THR A 98 24.37 3.55 10.66
N GLU A 99 24.09 3.32 11.94
CA GLU A 99 25.10 3.31 12.98
C GLU A 99 26.07 2.12 12.88
N ALA A 100 25.55 0.93 12.56
CA ALA A 100 26.38 -0.26 12.38
C ALA A 100 27.32 -0.10 11.17
N PHE A 101 26.81 0.38 10.04
CA PHE A 101 27.59 0.60 8.84
C PHE A 101 28.71 1.63 9.05
N ALA A 102 28.42 2.70 9.79
CA ALA A 102 29.42 3.71 10.10
C ALA A 102 30.56 3.19 10.99
N ARG A 103 30.32 2.15 11.80
CA ARG A 103 31.31 1.58 12.74
C ARG A 103 32.02 0.34 12.19
N TYR A 104 31.31 -0.51 11.48
CA TYR A 104 31.76 -1.86 11.16
C TYR A 104 31.63 -2.21 9.67
N GLY A 105 30.98 -1.38 8.84
CA GLY A 105 30.53 -1.80 7.51
C GLY A 105 29.34 -2.75 7.62
N ASN A 106 29.16 -3.59 6.59
CA ASN A 106 28.08 -4.57 6.59
C ASN A 106 28.54 -6.01 6.76
N GLU A 107 29.82 -6.25 7.03
CA GLU A 107 30.35 -7.58 7.26
C GLU A 107 29.76 -8.19 8.55
N GLY A 108 29.28 -9.44 8.46
CA GLY A 108 28.67 -10.15 9.58
C GLY A 108 27.27 -9.69 9.96
N LEU A 109 26.68 -8.74 9.23
CA LEU A 109 25.31 -8.31 9.46
C LEU A 109 24.33 -9.30 8.85
N ASN A 110 23.39 -9.82 9.64
CA ASN A 110 22.36 -10.74 9.20
C ASN A 110 20.99 -10.00 9.07
N ALA A 111 20.89 -9.15 8.07
CA ALA A 111 19.68 -8.40 7.73
C ALA A 111 19.19 -8.80 6.33
N ALA A 112 17.87 -8.76 6.12
CA ALA A 112 17.32 -8.95 4.79
C ALA A 112 17.77 -7.81 3.88
N CYS A 113 18.24 -8.16 2.69
CA CYS A 113 18.72 -7.24 1.68
C CYS A 113 18.28 -7.72 0.30
N SER A 114 17.89 -6.81 -0.59
CA SER A 114 17.47 -7.15 -1.95
C SER A 114 18.66 -7.45 -2.90
N GLU A 115 19.88 -7.06 -2.52
CA GLU A 115 21.09 -7.23 -3.30
C GLU A 115 22.24 -7.75 -2.44
N GLU A 116 23.22 -8.43 -3.07
CA GLU A 116 24.47 -8.80 -2.42
C GLU A 116 25.39 -7.59 -2.37
N LEU A 117 25.55 -7.00 -1.18
CA LEU A 117 26.37 -5.83 -0.92
C LEU A 117 27.53 -6.20 0.03
N SER A 118 28.71 -5.62 -0.24
CA SER A 118 29.87 -5.70 0.65
C SER A 118 30.59 -4.38 0.68
N PHE A 119 30.77 -3.80 1.87
CA PHE A 119 31.51 -2.54 2.09
C PHE A 119 32.03 -2.44 3.51
N THR A 120 33.15 -1.77 3.65
CA THR A 120 33.77 -1.46 4.95
C THR A 120 33.17 -0.18 5.56
N ALA A 121 33.49 0.09 6.84
CA ALA A 121 33.10 1.35 7.49
C ALA A 121 33.71 2.58 6.81
N GLU A 122 34.95 2.46 6.33
CA GLU A 122 35.62 3.56 5.62
C GLU A 122 34.89 3.86 4.30
N GLU A 123 34.55 2.83 3.53
CA GLU A 123 33.82 2.97 2.28
C GLU A 123 32.41 3.55 2.49
N TRP A 124 31.72 3.14 3.56
CA TRP A 124 30.44 3.72 3.92
C TRP A 124 30.55 5.21 4.27
N ASN A 125 31.51 5.57 5.14
CA ASN A 125 31.70 6.93 5.60
C ASN A 125 32.23 7.88 4.52
N ALA A 126 32.85 7.35 3.46
CA ALA A 126 33.30 8.12 2.30
C ALA A 126 32.17 8.45 1.32
N LYS A 127 31.00 7.79 1.42
CA LYS A 127 29.86 7.98 0.53
C LYS A 127 29.11 9.27 0.87
N SER A 128 28.54 9.90 -0.15
CA SER A 128 27.57 10.98 0.02
C SER A 128 26.28 10.45 0.68
N GLU A 129 25.52 11.35 1.29
CA GLU A 129 24.21 11.00 1.88
C GLU A 129 23.29 10.30 0.87
N LYS A 130 23.29 10.74 -0.38
CA LYS A 130 22.51 10.11 -1.44
C LYS A 130 22.91 8.66 -1.67
N GLU A 131 24.20 8.36 -1.80
CA GLU A 131 24.72 7.02 -2.00
C GLU A 131 24.44 6.12 -0.80
N GLN A 132 24.50 6.65 0.42
CA GLN A 132 24.12 5.94 1.64
C GLN A 132 22.64 5.59 1.63
N GLN A 133 21.75 6.50 1.22
CA GLN A 133 20.32 6.22 1.11
C GLN A 133 20.00 5.20 0.01
N GLU A 134 20.73 5.19 -1.10
CA GLU A 134 20.61 4.17 -2.15
C GLU A 134 20.98 2.78 -1.63
N ILE A 135 22.03 2.66 -0.82
CA ILE A 135 22.38 1.39 -0.15
C ILE A 135 21.29 0.99 0.86
N LEU A 136 20.86 1.91 1.72
CA LEU A 136 19.82 1.63 2.73
C LEU A 136 18.50 1.20 2.09
N MET A 137 18.22 1.64 0.86
CA MET A 137 17.01 1.25 0.13
C MET A 137 16.91 -0.28 -0.02
N ASN A 138 18.04 -0.96 -0.20
CA ASN A 138 18.09 -2.42 -0.33
C ASN A 138 17.78 -3.18 0.97
N TYR A 139 17.87 -2.52 2.10
CA TYR A 139 17.58 -3.10 3.43
C TYR A 139 16.18 -2.73 3.95
N ARG A 140 15.53 -1.70 3.39
CA ARG A 140 14.21 -1.26 3.85
C ARG A 140 13.14 -2.31 3.58
N ILE A 141 12.20 -2.47 4.51
CA ILE A 141 11.04 -3.40 4.32
C ILE A 141 10.17 -2.94 3.16
N ALA A 142 9.97 -1.62 3.01
CA ALA A 142 9.34 -1.03 1.82
C ALA A 142 10.41 -0.32 0.99
N TYR A 143 10.59 -0.72 -0.24
CA TYR A 143 11.63 -0.21 -1.13
C TYR A 143 11.09 0.02 -2.56
N LEU A 144 11.82 0.81 -3.34
CA LEU A 144 11.55 1.00 -4.75
C LEU A 144 12.12 -0.18 -5.54
N GLY A 145 11.25 -0.94 -6.18
CA GLY A 145 11.63 -2.11 -6.98
C GLY A 145 11.01 -2.06 -8.36
N GLU A 146 11.61 -2.77 -9.30
CA GLU A 146 11.08 -2.99 -10.64
C GLU A 146 10.49 -4.40 -10.74
N THR A 147 9.33 -4.52 -11.36
CA THR A 147 8.68 -5.80 -11.59
C THR A 147 7.89 -5.81 -12.89
N MET A 148 7.64 -7.01 -13.41
CA MET A 148 6.79 -7.19 -14.60
C MET A 148 5.32 -6.97 -14.24
N VAL A 149 4.60 -6.26 -15.10
CA VAL A 149 3.19 -5.93 -14.92
C VAL A 149 2.40 -6.24 -16.20
N ASN A 150 1.09 -6.42 -16.06
CA ASN A 150 0.17 -6.58 -17.20
C ASN A 150 -0.18 -5.19 -17.74
N TRP A 151 0.52 -4.74 -18.76
CA TRP A 151 0.25 -3.45 -19.40
C TRP A 151 -0.78 -3.59 -20.52
N CYS A 152 -1.84 -2.78 -20.46
CA CYS A 152 -2.83 -2.68 -21.54
C CYS A 152 -2.66 -1.36 -22.31
N PRO A 153 -2.15 -1.39 -23.57
CA PRO A 153 -1.92 -0.17 -24.35
C PRO A 153 -3.20 0.60 -24.69
N GLN A 154 -4.33 -0.11 -24.90
CA GLN A 154 -5.60 0.50 -25.24
C GLN A 154 -6.22 1.28 -24.10
N LEU A 155 -6.10 0.77 -22.89
CA LEU A 155 -6.56 1.46 -21.67
C LEU A 155 -5.52 2.43 -21.11
N GLY A 156 -4.25 2.31 -21.55
CA GLY A 156 -3.13 3.15 -21.08
C GLY A 156 -2.81 2.94 -19.58
N THR A 157 -2.99 1.71 -19.07
CA THR A 157 -2.83 1.41 -17.65
C THR A 157 -2.34 -0.01 -17.40
N VAL A 158 -1.92 -0.25 -16.15
CA VAL A 158 -1.59 -1.58 -15.63
C VAL A 158 -2.86 -2.26 -15.13
N LEU A 159 -3.01 -3.54 -15.45
CA LEU A 159 -4.10 -4.38 -14.99
C LEU A 159 -3.66 -5.30 -13.85
N ALA A 160 -4.55 -5.55 -12.90
CA ALA A 160 -4.38 -6.62 -11.92
C ALA A 160 -4.46 -7.99 -12.62
N ASN A 161 -3.91 -9.03 -11.98
CA ASN A 161 -3.89 -10.37 -12.59
C ASN A 161 -5.28 -10.95 -12.86
N ASP A 162 -6.25 -10.63 -12.01
CA ASP A 162 -7.65 -11.05 -12.12
C ASP A 162 -8.47 -10.25 -13.16
N GLU A 163 -7.93 -9.13 -13.64
CA GLU A 163 -8.50 -8.35 -14.74
C GLU A 163 -8.04 -8.85 -16.14
N VAL A 164 -7.14 -9.85 -16.17
CA VAL A 164 -6.64 -10.47 -17.41
C VAL A 164 -7.25 -11.84 -17.57
N VAL A 165 -8.16 -11.98 -18.53
CA VAL A 165 -8.82 -13.24 -18.86
C VAL A 165 -8.39 -13.66 -20.27
N ASP A 166 -7.88 -14.88 -20.43
CA ASP A 166 -7.37 -15.43 -21.70
C ASP A 166 -6.36 -14.50 -22.41
N GLY A 167 -5.55 -13.77 -21.65
CA GLY A 167 -4.53 -12.88 -22.17
C GLY A 167 -5.04 -11.51 -22.66
N VAL A 168 -6.31 -11.19 -22.41
CA VAL A 168 -6.94 -9.92 -22.76
C VAL A 168 -7.57 -9.24 -21.55
N SER A 169 -7.79 -7.92 -21.65
CA SER A 169 -8.50 -7.17 -20.62
C SER A 169 -10.00 -7.45 -20.68
N GLU A 170 -10.65 -7.62 -19.52
CA GLU A 170 -12.12 -7.66 -19.45
C GLU A 170 -12.80 -6.35 -19.89
N ARG A 171 -12.05 -5.26 -19.96
CA ARG A 171 -12.58 -3.90 -20.18
C ARG A 171 -12.38 -3.37 -21.60
N GLY A 172 -11.80 -4.15 -22.49
CA GLY A 172 -11.55 -3.78 -23.90
C GLY A 172 -10.16 -4.05 -24.40
#